data_d82639b08c07f5acacdfbe9a9c4e2580
#
_entry.id   d82639b08c07f5acacdfbe9a9c4e2580
#
_cell.length_a   1.000
_cell.length_b   1.000
_cell.length_c   1.000
_cell.angle_alpha   90.00
_cell.angle_beta   90.00
_cell.angle_gamma   90.00
#
_symmetry.space_group_name_H-M   'P 1'
#
loop_
_entity.id
_entity.type
_entity.pdbx_description
1 polymer ?
#
loop_
_entity_poly.entity_id
_entity_poly.type
_entity_poly.pdbx_seq_one_letter_code
_entity_poly.pdbx_strand_id
1 'polypeptide(L)'
;EKNKQTKEYYQTSITIAANTFTNTKKAPIYAVLWKKPTIKKNVVKRNGAEKRASAGMLGFGVEEPSFTANQISGCSYAVKFDRAKNSGKGKKFPSVMSVIGVTAANKIAATKVDDLSHYYVPNETARILYFRNRTEKNFTITTATEPYQEKYTDASDYTKRKVYYTLMSYMEQLEYAGGGTITVKAGNYEVTNNICIPSNVTIRMENGVTFTKKGTTATDICYAKSIFTIVPPSKDGTVKTISGYNGSHDVKIIGTGMVRMNCANVKNCMALVMGHARNITIEGITFQNEYGSHFMELNSSCNVTIEKCTFEGFKVLDKKSYKECINVDGTDLNTDGFNYDWSAHDKTICKNILIQNTTFKNIGTAIGSHTYSANGQTQLYHENVRILNNTFDGTYNAAIRALNWKDTVISG
;
A
#
# COMPACT_ATOMS: atom_id res chain seq x y z
N GLU A 1 31.24 -18.83 5.40
CA GLU A 1 31.04 -17.87 6.51
C GLU A 1 29.66 -17.31 6.46
N LYS A 2 28.89 -17.50 7.55
CA LYS A 2 27.55 -16.96 7.68
C LYS A 2 27.66 -15.45 7.86
N ASN A 3 27.56 -14.69 6.77
CA ASN A 3 27.47 -13.25 6.87
C ASN A 3 26.25 -12.87 7.74
N LYS A 4 26.54 -12.32 8.89
CA LYS A 4 25.56 -11.66 9.74
C LYS A 4 24.92 -10.57 8.88
N GLN A 5 23.60 -10.62 8.77
CA GLN A 5 22.77 -9.79 7.92
C GLN A 5 22.79 -8.34 8.39
N THR A 6 23.84 -7.65 8.01
CA THR A 6 23.83 -6.20 7.93
C THR A 6 23.07 -5.79 6.66
N LYS A 7 22.53 -4.59 6.62
CA LYS A 7 21.93 -3.97 5.43
C LYS A 7 23.04 -3.63 4.41
N GLU A 8 23.84 -4.58 4.03
CA GLU A 8 24.94 -4.30 3.12
C GLU A 8 24.50 -4.61 1.69
N TYR A 9 24.56 -3.59 0.87
CA TYR A 9 24.46 -3.74 -0.57
C TYR A 9 25.78 -4.30 -1.05
N TYR A 10 25.73 -5.37 -1.84
CA TYR A 10 26.95 -6.01 -2.36
C TYR A 10 27.66 -5.16 -3.40
N GLN A 11 26.92 -4.27 -4.09
CA GLN A 11 27.45 -3.48 -5.20
C GLN A 11 27.08 -2.02 -5.06
N THR A 12 28.06 -1.15 -5.16
CA THR A 12 27.89 0.31 -5.11
C THR A 12 28.50 0.97 -6.34
N SER A 13 28.03 2.17 -6.68
CA SER A 13 28.61 3.01 -7.74
C SER A 13 28.65 2.38 -9.14
N ILE A 14 27.70 1.49 -9.45
CA ILE A 14 27.62 0.89 -10.78
C ILE A 14 27.05 1.91 -11.76
N THR A 15 27.72 2.05 -12.91
CA THR A 15 27.22 2.84 -14.03
C THR A 15 27.03 1.95 -15.26
N ILE A 16 25.78 1.96 -15.80
CA ILE A 16 25.44 1.35 -17.09
C ILE A 16 24.96 2.48 -17.99
N ALA A 17 25.77 2.84 -18.99
CA ALA A 17 25.47 3.99 -19.81
C ALA A 17 25.75 3.74 -21.29
N ALA A 18 24.92 4.35 -22.14
CA ALA A 18 25.07 4.38 -23.60
C ALA A 18 25.15 3.01 -24.29
N ASN A 19 24.51 1.98 -23.71
CA ASN A 19 24.46 0.65 -24.32
C ASN A 19 23.18 0.48 -25.15
N THR A 20 23.28 -0.36 -26.16
CA THR A 20 22.13 -0.80 -26.95
C THR A 20 21.89 -2.29 -26.70
N PHE A 21 20.69 -2.61 -26.22
CA PHE A 21 20.22 -3.98 -25.99
C PHE A 21 19.08 -4.29 -26.97
N THR A 22 19.30 -5.26 -27.83
CA THR A 22 18.33 -5.63 -28.87
C THR A 22 17.90 -7.08 -28.69
N ASN A 23 16.60 -7.34 -28.72
CA ASN A 23 16.01 -8.67 -28.72
C ASN A 23 16.49 -9.61 -27.59
N THR A 24 16.79 -9.08 -26.43
CA THR A 24 17.16 -9.88 -25.25
C THR A 24 15.95 -10.69 -24.78
N LYS A 25 16.12 -11.98 -24.50
CA LYS A 25 15.03 -12.87 -24.04
C LYS A 25 14.59 -12.56 -22.62
N LYS A 26 15.48 -12.04 -21.78
CA LYS A 26 15.23 -11.62 -20.41
C LYS A 26 15.51 -10.13 -20.26
N ALA A 27 15.30 -9.58 -19.07
CA ALA A 27 15.68 -8.20 -18.79
C ALA A 27 17.17 -7.99 -19.10
N PRO A 28 17.52 -7.04 -19.97
CA PRO A 28 18.91 -6.78 -20.32
C PRO A 28 19.73 -6.24 -19.16
N ILE A 29 19.07 -5.54 -18.22
CA ILE A 29 19.70 -5.06 -16.99
C ILE A 29 19.04 -5.80 -15.84
N TYR A 30 19.83 -6.61 -15.13
CA TYR A 30 19.40 -7.38 -13.98
C TYR A 30 20.26 -7.00 -12.77
N ALA A 31 19.67 -6.31 -11.82
CA ALA A 31 20.34 -5.74 -10.68
C ALA A 31 19.90 -6.41 -9.38
N VAL A 32 20.85 -6.84 -8.56
CA VAL A 32 20.55 -7.43 -7.23
C VAL A 32 21.43 -6.75 -6.19
N LEU A 33 20.78 -6.16 -5.19
CA LEU A 33 21.45 -5.48 -4.08
C LEU A 33 22.44 -4.39 -4.52
N TRP A 34 22.03 -3.55 -5.46
CA TRP A 34 22.80 -2.42 -5.91
C TRP A 34 22.37 -1.14 -5.18
N LYS A 35 23.34 -0.36 -4.73
CA LYS A 35 23.12 0.93 -4.10
C LYS A 35 23.56 2.06 -5.02
N LYS A 36 22.65 3.00 -5.26
CA LYS A 36 22.88 4.21 -6.08
C LYS A 36 23.44 3.93 -7.49
N PRO A 37 22.95 2.91 -8.22
CA PRO A 37 23.42 2.70 -9.58
C PRO A 37 22.98 3.85 -10.49
N THR A 38 23.80 4.17 -11.47
CA THR A 38 23.48 5.12 -12.54
C THR A 38 23.19 4.38 -13.83
N ILE A 39 21.98 4.48 -14.35
CA ILE A 39 21.53 3.81 -15.58
C ILE A 39 21.01 4.89 -16.52
N LYS A 40 21.81 5.25 -17.52
CA LYS A 40 21.53 6.41 -18.37
C LYS A 40 21.85 6.18 -19.84
N LYS A 41 21.07 6.84 -20.71
CA LYS A 41 21.30 6.86 -22.17
C LYS A 41 21.35 5.46 -22.82
N ASN A 42 20.73 4.44 -22.19
CA ASN A 42 20.68 3.11 -22.78
C ASN A 42 19.46 3.00 -23.71
N VAL A 43 19.60 2.19 -24.72
CA VAL A 43 18.53 1.84 -25.66
C VAL A 43 18.18 0.38 -25.47
N VAL A 44 16.94 0.11 -25.10
CA VAL A 44 16.36 -1.24 -25.00
C VAL A 44 15.28 -1.36 -26.06
N LYS A 45 15.50 -2.20 -27.05
CA LYS A 45 14.56 -2.43 -28.16
C LYS A 45 14.24 -3.91 -28.28
N ARG A 46 12.99 -4.21 -28.52
CA ARG A 46 12.56 -5.54 -28.90
C ARG A 46 11.62 -5.46 -30.09
N ASN A 47 12.00 -6.09 -31.16
CA ASN A 47 11.22 -6.18 -32.38
C ASN A 47 10.66 -7.61 -32.52
N GLY A 48 9.37 -7.76 -32.75
CA GLY A 48 8.77 -9.05 -33.14
C GLY A 48 7.84 -9.72 -32.13
N ALA A 49 7.24 -10.84 -32.58
CA ALA A 49 6.12 -11.54 -31.93
C ALA A 49 6.51 -12.49 -30.77
N GLU A 50 7.77 -12.62 -30.44
CA GLU A 50 8.20 -13.48 -29.33
C GLU A 50 7.79 -12.92 -27.96
N LYS A 51 7.65 -13.82 -26.96
CA LYS A 51 7.29 -13.45 -25.59
C LYS A 51 8.12 -12.25 -25.11
N ARG A 52 7.42 -11.19 -24.74
CA ARG A 52 8.03 -9.93 -24.26
C ARG A 52 8.97 -10.20 -23.09
N ALA A 53 10.12 -9.55 -23.07
CA ALA A 53 10.95 -9.52 -21.88
C ALA A 53 10.14 -8.95 -20.70
N SER A 54 10.40 -9.45 -19.50
CA SER A 54 9.65 -9.01 -18.32
C SER A 54 9.85 -7.51 -18.03
N ALA A 55 11.06 -7.00 -18.23
CA ALA A 55 11.39 -5.60 -18.01
C ALA A 55 12.61 -5.18 -18.82
N GLY A 56 12.76 -3.87 -19.08
CA GLY A 56 13.99 -3.26 -19.56
C GLY A 56 15.08 -3.28 -18.49
N MET A 57 14.69 -2.98 -17.25
CA MET A 57 15.49 -3.25 -16.05
C MET A 57 14.67 -4.01 -15.03
N LEU A 58 15.25 -5.07 -14.49
CA LEU A 58 14.70 -5.84 -13.39
C LEU A 58 15.63 -5.72 -12.18
N GLY A 59 15.16 -5.14 -11.11
CA GLY A 59 15.92 -4.90 -9.89
C GLY A 59 15.34 -5.61 -8.68
N PHE A 60 16.21 -6.17 -7.86
CA PHE A 60 15.87 -6.79 -6.58
C PHE A 60 16.71 -6.17 -5.48
N GLY A 61 16.08 -5.48 -4.53
CA GLY A 61 16.77 -4.79 -3.45
C GLY A 61 17.71 -3.68 -3.94
N VAL A 62 17.29 -2.93 -4.95
CA VAL A 62 18.06 -1.81 -5.53
C VAL A 62 17.67 -0.53 -4.79
N GLU A 63 18.65 0.21 -4.28
CA GLU A 63 18.45 1.44 -3.54
C GLU A 63 18.83 2.67 -4.37
N GLU A 64 17.95 3.63 -4.45
CA GLU A 64 18.13 4.96 -5.05
C GLU A 64 18.82 4.94 -6.44
N PRO A 65 18.31 4.17 -7.42
CA PRO A 65 18.89 4.18 -8.75
C PRO A 65 18.63 5.52 -9.46
N SER A 66 19.63 6.05 -10.15
CA SER A 66 19.47 7.11 -11.13
C SER A 66 19.12 6.48 -12.48
N PHE A 67 17.93 6.73 -12.99
CA PHE A 67 17.41 6.12 -14.22
C PHE A 67 16.95 7.22 -15.17
N THR A 68 17.83 7.62 -16.12
CA THR A 68 17.63 8.83 -16.92
C THR A 68 18.03 8.67 -18.39
N ALA A 69 17.32 9.37 -19.26
CA ALA A 69 17.59 9.45 -20.70
C ALA A 69 17.66 8.08 -21.41
N ASN A 70 17.05 7.03 -20.84
CA ASN A 70 16.97 5.72 -21.50
C ASN A 70 15.81 5.70 -22.51
N GLN A 71 15.94 4.87 -23.54
CA GLN A 71 14.87 4.59 -24.50
C GLN A 71 14.47 3.13 -24.35
N ILE A 72 13.24 2.84 -23.94
CA ILE A 72 12.78 1.48 -23.66
C ILE A 72 11.51 1.19 -24.42
N SER A 73 11.52 0.10 -25.19
CA SER A 73 10.37 -0.35 -25.96
C SER A 73 10.31 -1.88 -26.04
N GLY A 74 9.09 -2.42 -26.21
CA GLY A 74 8.85 -3.85 -26.43
C GLY A 74 9.02 -4.74 -25.19
N CYS A 75 9.11 -4.18 -23.99
CA CYS A 75 9.11 -4.89 -22.71
C CYS A 75 7.75 -4.82 -22.04
N SER A 76 7.45 -5.74 -21.11
CA SER A 76 6.23 -5.65 -20.30
C SER A 76 6.30 -4.47 -19.32
N TYR A 77 7.47 -4.23 -18.77
CA TYR A 77 7.78 -3.07 -17.93
C TYR A 77 9.03 -2.38 -18.43
N ALA A 78 9.08 -1.06 -18.36
CA ALA A 78 10.32 -0.34 -18.59
C ALA A 78 11.30 -0.64 -17.46
N VAL A 79 10.82 -0.53 -16.25
CA VAL A 79 11.52 -0.81 -15.00
C VAL A 79 10.59 -1.63 -14.13
N LYS A 80 11.11 -2.67 -13.51
CA LYS A 80 10.40 -3.44 -12.49
C LYS A 80 11.33 -3.69 -11.33
N PHE A 81 10.90 -3.34 -10.13
CA PHE A 81 11.66 -3.57 -8.92
C PHE A 81 10.88 -4.49 -7.97
N ASP A 82 11.63 -5.31 -7.26
CA ASP A 82 11.10 -6.19 -6.24
C ASP A 82 12.13 -6.32 -5.11
N ARG A 83 11.79 -7.05 -4.09
CA ARG A 83 12.65 -7.35 -2.96
C ARG A 83 13.65 -8.43 -3.31
N ALA A 84 14.92 -8.24 -2.96
CA ALA A 84 15.88 -9.33 -2.99
C ALA A 84 15.53 -10.34 -1.88
N LYS A 85 15.39 -11.60 -2.26
CA LYS A 85 15.24 -12.71 -1.31
C LYS A 85 16.62 -13.20 -0.91
N ASN A 86 16.91 -13.25 0.38
CA ASN A 86 18.10 -13.95 0.84
C ASN A 86 17.83 -15.46 0.88
N SER A 87 18.68 -16.25 0.23
CA SER A 87 18.56 -17.70 0.08
C SER A 87 18.59 -18.50 1.39
N GLY A 88 18.77 -17.85 2.53
CA GLY A 88 18.99 -18.53 3.79
C GLY A 88 17.88 -18.48 4.83
N LYS A 89 17.03 -17.46 4.92
CA LYS A 89 16.03 -17.31 6.01
C LYS A 89 15.00 -16.20 5.77
N GLY A 90 14.43 -16.06 4.59
CA GLY A 90 13.24 -15.22 4.40
C GLY A 90 13.42 -13.71 4.55
N LYS A 91 14.62 -13.20 4.74
CA LYS A 91 14.84 -11.75 4.74
C LYS A 91 14.76 -11.19 3.34
N LYS A 92 13.93 -10.19 3.17
CA LYS A 92 13.72 -9.49 1.92
C LYS A 92 14.43 -8.15 2.02
N PHE A 93 15.24 -7.81 1.06
CA PHE A 93 15.85 -6.48 0.92
C PHE A 93 14.99 -5.68 -0.06
N PRO A 94 14.37 -4.59 0.38
CA PRO A 94 13.51 -3.79 -0.48
C PRO A 94 14.30 -3.05 -1.56
N SER A 95 13.66 -2.78 -2.67
CA SER A 95 14.12 -1.76 -3.61
C SER A 95 13.57 -0.40 -3.19
N VAL A 96 14.38 0.63 -3.27
CA VAL A 96 14.00 2.00 -2.92
C VAL A 96 14.29 2.91 -4.09
N MET A 97 13.26 3.50 -4.67
CA MET A 97 13.38 4.38 -5.83
C MET A 97 12.22 5.37 -5.86
N SER A 98 12.47 6.60 -6.28
CA SER A 98 11.41 7.51 -6.68
C SER A 98 10.97 7.20 -8.11
N VAL A 99 9.70 6.93 -8.33
CA VAL A 99 9.13 6.76 -9.68
C VAL A 99 8.66 8.08 -10.29
N ILE A 100 8.51 9.11 -9.48
CA ILE A 100 8.18 10.44 -10.01
C ILE A 100 9.31 10.88 -10.92
N GLY A 101 8.95 11.09 -12.18
CA GLY A 101 9.90 11.50 -13.20
C GLY A 101 10.59 10.35 -13.96
N VAL A 102 10.36 9.07 -13.63
CA VAL A 102 10.91 7.98 -14.47
C VAL A 102 10.42 8.09 -15.90
N THR A 103 9.13 8.27 -16.10
CA THR A 103 8.54 8.45 -17.45
C THR A 103 9.03 9.73 -18.10
N ALA A 104 9.09 10.85 -17.37
CA ALA A 104 9.56 12.13 -17.90
C ALA A 104 11.07 12.14 -18.22
N ALA A 105 11.86 11.43 -17.41
CA ALA A 105 13.32 11.34 -17.61
C ALA A 105 13.76 10.34 -18.68
N ASN A 106 12.83 9.52 -19.21
CA ASN A 106 13.14 8.44 -20.16
C ASN A 106 12.11 8.40 -21.30
N LYS A 107 12.51 7.87 -22.46
CA LYS A 107 11.58 7.58 -23.56
C LYS A 107 11.06 6.15 -23.40
N ILE A 108 9.85 6.01 -22.93
CA ILE A 108 9.20 4.72 -22.67
C ILE A 108 8.06 4.54 -23.66
N ALA A 109 8.06 3.45 -24.42
CA ALA A 109 7.03 3.16 -25.41
C ALA A 109 6.47 1.75 -25.24
N ALA A 110 5.15 1.63 -25.25
CA ALA A 110 4.41 0.37 -25.21
C ALA A 110 4.79 -0.56 -24.03
N THR A 111 5.12 0.01 -22.87
CA THR A 111 5.57 -0.71 -21.69
C THR A 111 5.05 0.00 -20.42
N LYS A 112 5.07 -0.69 -19.29
CA LYS A 112 4.64 -0.17 -18.00
C LYS A 112 5.84 0.21 -17.14
N VAL A 113 5.67 1.20 -16.29
CA VAL A 113 6.55 1.43 -15.15
C VAL A 113 5.90 0.78 -13.93
N ASP A 114 6.69 0.03 -13.17
CA ASP A 114 6.20 -0.57 -11.92
C ASP A 114 5.79 0.56 -10.96
N ASP A 115 4.63 0.41 -10.34
CA ASP A 115 4.21 1.37 -9.34
C ASP A 115 4.99 1.13 -8.04
N LEU A 116 6.00 1.95 -7.87
CA LEU A 116 6.84 1.95 -6.68
C LEU A 116 6.36 2.98 -5.66
N SER A 117 5.06 3.21 -5.56
CA SER A 117 4.50 4.12 -4.55
C SER A 117 4.96 3.78 -3.13
N HIS A 118 5.30 2.52 -2.87
CA HIS A 118 5.94 2.05 -1.64
C HIS A 118 7.41 2.49 -1.48
N TYR A 119 8.02 3.01 -2.53
CA TYR A 119 9.45 3.35 -2.59
C TYR A 119 9.68 4.84 -2.87
N TYR A 120 8.59 5.62 -2.89
CA TYR A 120 8.71 7.06 -3.06
C TYR A 120 9.20 7.70 -1.76
N VAL A 121 10.43 8.18 -1.78
CA VAL A 121 10.94 9.08 -0.74
C VAL A 121 10.72 10.50 -1.24
N PRO A 122 9.79 11.28 -0.65
CA PRO A 122 9.59 12.66 -1.04
C PRO A 122 10.89 13.45 -0.83
N ASN A 123 11.13 14.42 -1.71
CA ASN A 123 12.19 15.38 -1.44
C ASN A 123 11.77 16.23 -0.23
N GLU A 124 12.25 15.86 0.93
CA GLU A 124 11.83 16.43 2.21
C GLU A 124 12.10 17.96 2.26
N THR A 125 13.21 18.39 1.68
CA THR A 125 13.55 19.83 1.62
C THR A 125 12.54 20.59 0.76
N ALA A 126 12.19 20.07 -0.42
CA ALA A 126 11.22 20.71 -1.29
C ALA A 126 9.82 20.72 -0.66
N ARG A 127 9.44 19.63 0.01
CA ARG A 127 8.16 19.53 0.73
C ARG A 127 8.08 20.54 1.85
N ILE A 128 9.11 20.66 2.70
CA ILE A 128 9.16 21.61 3.78
C ILE A 128 9.06 23.06 3.26
N LEU A 129 9.76 23.37 2.17
CA LEU A 129 9.69 24.72 1.58
C LEU A 129 8.28 25.03 1.04
N TYR A 130 7.62 24.07 0.40
CA TYR A 130 6.28 24.26 -0.14
C TYR A 130 5.24 24.52 0.95
N PHE A 131 5.28 23.76 2.05
CA PHE A 131 4.29 23.89 3.13
C PHE A 131 4.66 24.90 4.22
N ARG A 132 5.85 25.49 4.18
CA ARG A 132 6.42 26.31 5.25
C ARG A 132 5.49 27.36 5.88
N ASN A 133 4.58 27.93 5.09
CA ASN A 133 3.67 28.98 5.55
C ASN A 133 2.20 28.56 5.48
N ARG A 134 1.91 27.27 5.36
CA ARG A 134 0.55 26.75 5.18
C ARG A 134 0.13 25.96 6.41
N THR A 135 -0.87 26.46 7.09
CA THR A 135 -1.35 25.93 8.38
C THR A 135 -2.76 25.37 8.32
N GLU A 136 -3.38 25.39 7.14
CA GLU A 136 -4.75 24.91 6.95
C GLU A 136 -4.85 23.43 7.29
N LYS A 137 -5.91 23.11 8.06
CA LYS A 137 -6.14 21.76 8.60
C LYS A 137 -7.52 21.18 8.26
N ASN A 138 -8.40 21.98 7.65
CA ASN A 138 -9.76 21.56 7.37
C ASN A 138 -10.06 21.76 5.89
N PHE A 139 -10.38 20.68 5.22
CA PHE A 139 -10.61 20.69 3.79
C PHE A 139 -11.92 20.02 3.42
N THR A 140 -12.56 20.52 2.37
CA THR A 140 -13.71 19.88 1.74
C THR A 140 -13.30 19.40 0.36
N ILE A 141 -13.50 18.10 0.10
CA ILE A 141 -13.14 17.43 -1.15
C ILE A 141 -14.43 17.06 -1.90
N THR A 142 -14.47 17.45 -3.16
CA THR A 142 -15.48 17.04 -4.14
C THR A 142 -14.79 16.36 -5.32
N THR A 143 -15.54 15.78 -6.23
CA THR A 143 -14.97 15.20 -7.47
C THR A 143 -14.31 16.25 -8.38
N ALA A 144 -14.63 17.54 -8.18
CA ALA A 144 -14.03 18.66 -8.91
C ALA A 144 -12.80 19.25 -8.22
N THR A 145 -12.51 18.87 -6.97
CA THR A 145 -11.38 19.42 -6.20
C THR A 145 -10.06 19.11 -6.89
N GLU A 146 -9.22 20.13 -7.00
CA GLU A 146 -7.87 20.02 -7.54
C GLU A 146 -6.85 19.70 -6.40
N PRO A 147 -5.66 19.18 -6.72
CA PRO A 147 -4.61 18.96 -5.75
C PRO A 147 -4.25 20.25 -5.00
N TYR A 148 -3.96 20.10 -3.72
CA TYR A 148 -3.48 21.21 -2.89
C TYR A 148 -2.10 21.71 -3.32
N GLN A 149 -1.30 20.84 -3.95
CA GLN A 149 0.02 21.16 -4.48
C GLN A 149 -0.01 21.18 -6.01
N GLU A 150 0.32 22.32 -6.59
CA GLU A 150 0.38 22.51 -8.06
C GLU A 150 1.31 21.51 -8.76
N LYS A 151 2.40 21.09 -8.12
CA LYS A 151 3.32 20.09 -8.69
C LYS A 151 2.65 18.79 -9.16
N TYR A 152 1.48 18.48 -8.63
CA TYR A 152 0.74 17.28 -9.05
C TYR A 152 -0.07 17.49 -10.33
N THR A 153 -0.45 18.74 -10.65
CA THR A 153 -1.14 19.05 -11.91
C THR A 153 -0.20 18.98 -13.11
N ASP A 154 1.11 19.10 -12.89
CA ASP A 154 2.13 19.01 -13.93
C ASP A 154 2.50 17.55 -14.30
N ALA A 155 1.99 16.58 -13.55
CA ALA A 155 2.22 15.19 -13.89
C ALA A 155 1.57 14.83 -15.23
N SER A 156 2.31 14.21 -16.12
CA SER A 156 1.82 13.85 -17.48
C SER A 156 0.61 12.90 -17.47
N ASP A 157 0.37 12.22 -16.37
CA ASP A 157 -0.75 11.31 -16.15
C ASP A 157 -1.81 11.84 -15.17
N TYR A 158 -1.74 13.14 -14.84
CA TYR A 158 -2.61 13.77 -13.84
C TYR A 158 -4.10 13.50 -14.07
N THR A 159 -4.60 13.73 -15.27
CA THR A 159 -6.03 13.55 -15.56
C THR A 159 -6.53 12.12 -15.36
N LYS A 160 -5.67 11.14 -15.57
CA LYS A 160 -5.98 9.71 -15.40
C LYS A 160 -5.90 9.25 -13.94
N ARG A 161 -5.16 9.98 -13.11
CA ARG A 161 -4.92 9.67 -11.70
C ARG A 161 -5.31 10.82 -10.76
N LYS A 162 -6.20 11.71 -11.22
CA LYS A 162 -6.58 12.93 -10.51
C LYS A 162 -6.94 12.69 -9.04
N VAL A 163 -7.81 11.73 -8.75
CA VAL A 163 -8.26 11.45 -7.36
C VAL A 163 -7.07 11.08 -6.46
N TYR A 164 -6.15 10.25 -6.95
CA TYR A 164 -4.93 9.91 -6.22
C TYR A 164 -4.10 11.15 -5.90
N TYR A 165 -3.76 11.94 -6.91
CA TYR A 165 -2.94 13.14 -6.72
C TYR A 165 -3.61 14.18 -5.82
N THR A 166 -4.91 14.38 -6.00
CA THR A 166 -5.69 15.28 -5.14
C THR A 166 -5.59 14.86 -3.69
N LEU A 167 -6.02 13.64 -3.37
CA LEU A 167 -6.07 13.20 -1.97
C LEU A 167 -4.68 13.10 -1.34
N MET A 168 -3.67 12.61 -2.08
CA MET A 168 -2.30 12.57 -1.56
C MET A 168 -1.76 13.96 -1.21
N SER A 169 -2.03 14.96 -2.04
CA SER A 169 -1.59 16.34 -1.77
C SER A 169 -2.19 16.91 -0.49
N TYR A 170 -3.47 16.61 -0.22
CA TYR A 170 -4.12 17.03 1.02
C TYR A 170 -3.62 16.23 2.22
N MET A 171 -3.32 14.94 2.07
CA MET A 171 -2.71 14.14 3.14
C MET A 171 -1.31 14.61 3.49
N GLU A 172 -0.50 14.98 2.50
CA GLU A 172 0.82 15.60 2.72
C GLU A 172 0.70 16.94 3.47
N GLN A 173 -0.29 17.77 3.09
CA GLN A 173 -0.56 19.01 3.80
C GLN A 173 -0.95 18.76 5.26
N LEU A 174 -1.82 17.79 5.51
CA LEU A 174 -2.24 17.45 6.86
C LEU A 174 -1.09 16.84 7.68
N GLU A 175 -0.23 16.04 7.08
CA GLU A 175 0.99 15.58 7.76
C GLU A 175 1.86 16.74 8.19
N TYR A 176 2.10 17.71 7.32
CA TYR A 176 2.87 18.89 7.60
C TYR A 176 2.24 19.76 8.71
N ALA A 177 0.92 19.92 8.66
CA ALA A 177 0.16 20.72 9.64
C ALA A 177 -0.04 20.00 10.99
N GLY A 178 0.38 18.73 11.12
CA GLY A 178 0.23 17.93 12.33
C GLY A 178 -1.17 17.33 12.52
N GLY A 179 -1.92 17.20 11.45
CA GLY A 179 -3.27 16.61 11.43
C GLY A 179 -4.36 17.58 10.99
N GLY A 180 -5.60 17.12 11.00
CA GLY A 180 -6.77 17.93 10.64
C GLY A 180 -7.93 17.11 10.10
N THR A 181 -8.84 17.73 9.36
CA THR A 181 -10.06 17.08 8.86
C THR A 181 -10.21 17.23 7.37
N ILE A 182 -10.53 16.14 6.69
CA ILE A 182 -11.03 16.13 5.33
C ILE A 182 -12.50 15.73 5.35
N THR A 183 -13.37 16.60 4.84
CA THR A 183 -14.76 16.29 4.57
C THR A 183 -14.94 15.96 3.11
N VAL A 184 -15.33 14.73 2.81
CA VAL A 184 -15.56 14.25 1.44
C VAL A 184 -17.06 14.35 1.13
N LYS A 185 -17.41 15.07 0.07
CA LYS A 185 -18.78 15.24 -0.39
C LYS A 185 -19.22 14.09 -1.29
N ALA A 186 -20.52 13.90 -1.43
CA ALA A 186 -21.11 12.89 -2.29
C ALA A 186 -20.45 12.85 -3.69
N GLY A 187 -20.19 11.63 -4.16
CA GLY A 187 -19.54 11.41 -5.46
C GLY A 187 -18.81 10.08 -5.53
N ASN A 188 -18.43 9.69 -6.74
CA ASN A 188 -17.58 8.51 -6.97
C ASN A 188 -16.12 8.94 -7.18
N TYR A 189 -15.25 8.44 -6.33
CA TYR A 189 -13.82 8.74 -6.31
C TYR A 189 -13.04 7.50 -6.76
N GLU A 190 -12.58 7.51 -8.00
CA GLU A 190 -11.85 6.39 -8.60
C GLU A 190 -10.37 6.41 -8.21
N VAL A 191 -9.97 5.49 -7.36
CA VAL A 191 -8.63 5.44 -6.76
C VAL A 191 -7.74 4.44 -7.50
N THR A 192 -6.69 4.92 -8.13
CA THR A 192 -5.70 4.10 -8.85
C THR A 192 -4.58 3.59 -7.94
N ASN A 193 -4.06 4.46 -7.07
CA ASN A 193 -2.95 4.17 -6.16
C ASN A 193 -3.34 4.43 -4.72
N ASN A 194 -2.61 3.88 -3.77
CA ASN A 194 -2.92 4.00 -2.36
C ASN A 194 -2.79 5.44 -1.85
N ILE A 195 -3.71 5.83 -1.00
CA ILE A 195 -3.71 7.13 -0.34
C ILE A 195 -3.22 6.92 1.09
N CYS A 196 -2.12 7.58 1.44
CA CYS A 196 -1.49 7.46 2.74
C CYS A 196 -2.12 8.42 3.73
N ILE A 197 -2.51 7.94 4.90
CA ILE A 197 -3.19 8.73 5.94
C ILE A 197 -2.22 8.98 7.09
N PRO A 198 -1.83 10.24 7.35
CA PRO A 198 -0.94 10.59 8.46
C PRO A 198 -1.68 10.60 9.80
N SER A 199 -0.94 10.84 10.88
CA SER A 199 -1.48 10.95 12.23
C SER A 199 -2.41 12.15 12.40
N ASN A 200 -3.31 12.05 13.38
CA ASN A 200 -4.24 13.11 13.79
C ASN A 200 -5.21 13.55 12.68
N VAL A 201 -5.56 12.64 11.76
CA VAL A 201 -6.44 12.95 10.64
C VAL A 201 -7.82 12.34 10.86
N THR A 202 -8.84 13.16 10.63
CA THR A 202 -10.23 12.71 10.51
C THR A 202 -10.69 12.84 9.07
N ILE A 203 -11.10 11.72 8.46
CA ILE A 203 -11.80 11.69 7.16
C ILE A 203 -13.29 11.51 7.46
N ARG A 204 -14.08 12.53 7.14
CA ARG A 204 -15.54 12.50 7.22
C ARG A 204 -16.11 12.31 5.82
N MET A 205 -16.80 11.23 5.60
CA MET A 205 -17.47 10.94 4.33
C MET A 205 -18.96 11.15 4.47
N GLU A 206 -19.53 12.05 3.69
CA GLU A 206 -20.94 12.34 3.70
C GLU A 206 -21.76 11.28 2.94
N ASN A 207 -23.05 11.29 3.15
CA ASN A 207 -23.97 10.41 2.43
C ASN A 207 -23.77 10.49 0.91
N GLY A 208 -23.65 9.33 0.26
CA GLY A 208 -23.44 9.22 -1.19
C GLY A 208 -21.98 9.21 -1.64
N VAL A 209 -21.02 9.18 -0.71
CA VAL A 209 -19.60 8.99 -1.07
C VAL A 209 -19.34 7.54 -1.42
N THR A 210 -18.67 7.33 -2.54
CA THR A 210 -18.12 6.02 -2.93
C THR A 210 -16.66 6.16 -3.36
N PHE A 211 -15.76 5.45 -2.69
CA PHE A 211 -14.40 5.22 -3.17
C PHE A 211 -14.36 3.91 -3.95
N THR A 212 -14.00 3.98 -5.23
CA THR A 212 -13.95 2.80 -6.11
C THR A 212 -12.52 2.52 -6.53
N LYS A 213 -12.05 1.31 -6.30
CA LYS A 213 -10.72 0.91 -6.76
C LYS A 213 -10.68 0.72 -8.27
N LYS A 214 -9.64 1.27 -8.89
CA LYS A 214 -9.32 1.02 -10.30
C LYS A 214 -8.24 -0.03 -10.43
N GLY A 215 -8.47 -1.04 -11.24
CA GLY A 215 -7.49 -2.08 -11.59
C GLY A 215 -6.53 -1.67 -12.71
N THR A 216 -6.49 -0.38 -13.06
CA THR A 216 -5.56 0.20 -14.02
C THR A 216 -5.39 1.68 -13.76
N THR A 217 -4.24 2.23 -14.08
CA THR A 217 -4.01 3.68 -14.11
C THR A 217 -4.29 4.26 -15.49
N ALA A 218 -4.53 3.41 -16.49
CA ALA A 218 -4.56 3.77 -17.91
C ALA A 218 -3.28 4.49 -18.40
N THR A 219 -2.16 4.21 -17.72
CA THR A 219 -0.82 4.71 -18.01
C THR A 219 0.17 3.56 -17.99
N ASP A 220 1.45 3.84 -18.16
CA ASP A 220 2.56 2.91 -17.96
C ASP A 220 2.88 2.62 -16.48
N ILE A 221 2.27 3.37 -15.55
CA ILE A 221 2.41 3.16 -14.11
C ILE A 221 1.43 2.08 -13.64
N CYS A 222 1.89 1.16 -12.82
CA CYS A 222 1.03 0.14 -12.21
C CYS A 222 0.10 0.77 -11.16
N TYR A 223 -1.11 0.22 -11.04
CA TYR A 223 -2.00 0.56 -9.92
C TYR A 223 -1.52 -0.09 -8.62
N ALA A 224 -1.76 0.54 -7.49
CA ALA A 224 -1.55 -0.07 -6.17
C ALA A 224 -2.74 -0.96 -5.77
N LYS A 225 -2.51 -1.90 -4.86
CA LYS A 225 -3.50 -2.88 -4.43
C LYS A 225 -4.31 -2.47 -3.20
N SER A 226 -4.23 -1.21 -2.77
CA SER A 226 -5.04 -0.67 -1.67
C SER A 226 -5.73 0.63 -2.07
N ILE A 227 -6.82 0.98 -1.37
CA ILE A 227 -7.45 2.29 -1.48
C ILE A 227 -6.75 3.24 -0.50
N PHE A 228 -6.75 2.89 0.80
CA PHE A 228 -6.08 3.66 1.84
C PHE A 228 -5.02 2.84 2.56
N THR A 229 -3.96 3.51 2.97
CA THR A 229 -2.95 2.96 3.88
C THR A 229 -2.73 3.93 5.03
N ILE A 230 -2.90 3.46 6.27
CA ILE A 230 -2.66 4.29 7.47
C ILE A 230 -1.16 4.32 7.75
N VAL A 231 -0.50 5.26 7.12
CA VAL A 231 0.93 5.53 7.22
C VAL A 231 1.18 7.00 6.85
N PRO A 232 2.12 7.71 7.48
CA PRO A 232 2.42 9.07 7.05
C PRO A 232 2.94 9.09 5.60
N PRO A 233 2.48 9.98 4.73
CA PRO A 233 3.01 10.12 3.36
C PRO A 233 4.54 10.19 3.28
N SER A 234 5.18 10.85 4.24
CA SER A 234 6.65 10.95 4.31
C SER A 234 7.35 9.62 4.65
N LYS A 235 6.60 8.62 5.14
CA LYS A 235 7.15 7.30 5.49
C LYS A 235 6.85 6.25 4.44
N ASP A 236 5.84 6.44 3.62
CA ASP A 236 5.60 5.57 2.47
C ASP A 236 6.82 5.64 1.54
N GLY A 237 7.38 4.48 1.22
CA GLY A 237 8.63 4.40 0.46
C GLY A 237 9.93 4.45 1.26
N THR A 238 9.88 4.67 2.56
CA THR A 238 11.07 4.51 3.44
C THR A 238 11.29 3.04 3.79
N VAL A 239 12.42 2.74 4.42
CA VAL A 239 12.78 1.36 4.76
C VAL A 239 12.93 1.21 6.26
N LYS A 240 12.11 0.32 6.86
CA LYS A 240 12.17 -0.04 8.30
C LYS A 240 12.19 1.16 9.25
N THR A 241 11.43 2.18 8.92
CA THR A 241 11.38 3.42 9.73
C THR A 241 10.33 3.37 10.83
N ILE A 242 9.38 2.42 10.76
CA ILE A 242 8.26 2.29 11.70
C ILE A 242 8.31 0.93 12.38
N SER A 243 8.23 0.92 13.71
CA SER A 243 8.25 -0.25 14.59
C SER A 243 7.29 -0.08 15.76
N GLY A 244 6.98 -1.14 16.47
CA GLY A 244 6.04 -1.10 17.61
C GLY A 244 4.68 -0.53 17.19
N TYR A 245 4.19 0.44 17.92
CA TYR A 245 2.97 1.21 17.60
C TYR A 245 3.30 2.67 17.25
N ASN A 246 4.42 2.90 16.55
CA ASN A 246 4.93 4.25 16.22
C ASN A 246 4.58 4.70 14.80
N GLY A 247 3.63 4.03 14.16
CA GLY A 247 3.05 4.46 12.88
C GLY A 247 2.05 5.60 13.04
N SER A 248 1.19 5.79 12.05
CA SER A 248 0.12 6.79 12.15
C SER A 248 -0.78 6.51 13.34
N HIS A 249 -1.23 7.57 13.99
CA HIS A 249 -2.05 7.47 15.18
C HIS A 249 -3.16 8.53 15.22
N ASP A 250 -4.18 8.28 16.05
CA ASP A 250 -5.32 9.17 16.22
C ASP A 250 -6.02 9.48 14.88
N VAL A 251 -6.29 8.41 14.11
CA VAL A 251 -6.94 8.49 12.81
C VAL A 251 -8.39 8.04 12.93
N LYS A 252 -9.30 8.82 12.34
CA LYS A 252 -10.72 8.48 12.24
C LYS A 252 -11.17 8.50 10.79
N ILE A 253 -11.86 7.44 10.35
CA ILE A 253 -12.50 7.34 9.04
C ILE A 253 -13.98 7.06 9.29
N ILE A 254 -14.81 8.08 9.08
CA ILE A 254 -16.21 8.08 9.51
C ILE A 254 -17.11 8.32 8.31
N GLY A 255 -18.04 7.42 8.09
CA GLY A 255 -19.13 7.53 7.11
C GLY A 255 -20.43 7.97 7.75
N THR A 256 -21.16 8.86 7.11
CA THR A 256 -22.50 9.29 7.50
C THR A 256 -23.50 8.96 6.39
N GLY A 257 -24.47 8.13 6.68
CA GLY A 257 -25.44 7.64 5.69
C GLY A 257 -24.84 6.55 4.79
N MET A 258 -25.15 6.54 3.49
CA MET A 258 -24.64 5.54 2.55
C MET A 258 -23.23 5.92 2.06
N VAL A 259 -22.23 5.32 2.68
CA VAL A 259 -20.81 5.49 2.30
C VAL A 259 -20.24 4.13 1.90
N ARG A 260 -19.50 4.09 0.80
CA ARG A 260 -18.94 2.85 0.26
C ARG A 260 -17.44 2.93 -0.01
N MET A 261 -16.74 1.86 0.34
CA MET A 261 -15.40 1.54 -0.18
C MET A 261 -15.49 0.27 -1.02
N ASN A 262 -15.43 0.43 -2.33
CA ASN A 262 -15.65 -0.63 -3.29
C ASN A 262 -14.31 -1.09 -3.90
N CYS A 263 -13.89 -2.31 -3.58
CA CYS A 263 -12.71 -2.96 -4.16
C CYS A 263 -12.91 -3.35 -5.64
N ALA A 264 -14.14 -3.22 -6.16
CA ALA A 264 -14.51 -3.39 -7.56
C ALA A 264 -14.05 -4.74 -8.18
N ASN A 265 -13.94 -5.79 -7.38
CA ASN A 265 -13.35 -7.08 -7.76
C ASN A 265 -11.94 -6.96 -8.39
N VAL A 266 -11.19 -5.95 -8.01
CA VAL A 266 -9.78 -5.86 -8.41
C VAL A 266 -8.99 -6.91 -7.63
N LYS A 267 -8.30 -7.78 -8.35
CA LYS A 267 -7.58 -8.92 -7.76
C LYS A 267 -6.56 -8.48 -6.71
N ASN A 268 -6.65 -9.07 -5.52
CA ASN A 268 -5.81 -8.80 -4.36
C ASN A 268 -5.86 -7.32 -3.89
N CYS A 269 -6.99 -6.65 -4.10
CA CYS A 269 -7.21 -5.31 -3.57
C CYS A 269 -7.65 -5.36 -2.12
N MET A 270 -7.13 -4.44 -1.33
CA MET A 270 -7.56 -4.16 0.04
C MET A 270 -8.17 -2.75 0.11
N ALA A 271 -9.27 -2.59 0.82
CA ALA A 271 -9.85 -1.26 1.01
C ALA A 271 -8.98 -0.42 1.95
N LEU A 272 -8.53 -1.03 3.05
CA LEU A 272 -7.75 -0.35 4.07
C LEU A 272 -6.62 -1.25 4.58
N VAL A 273 -5.42 -0.68 4.65
CA VAL A 273 -4.25 -1.32 5.24
C VAL A 273 -3.75 -0.47 6.40
N MET A 274 -3.45 -1.10 7.52
CA MET A 274 -2.78 -0.44 8.64
C MET A 274 -1.70 -1.34 9.22
N GLY A 275 -0.63 -0.70 9.66
CA GLY A 275 0.46 -1.38 10.36
C GLY A 275 1.15 -0.45 11.33
N HIS A 276 1.49 -0.96 12.51
CA HIS A 276 2.11 -0.18 13.58
C HIS A 276 1.29 1.05 14.03
N ALA A 277 -0.01 1.03 13.72
CA ALA A 277 -0.93 2.13 13.99
C ALA A 277 -1.50 2.06 15.43
N ARG A 278 -1.98 3.19 15.94
CA ARG A 278 -2.66 3.23 17.24
C ARG A 278 -3.78 4.27 17.28
N ASN A 279 -4.79 4.00 18.11
CA ASN A 279 -5.94 4.88 18.28
C ASN A 279 -6.67 5.13 16.96
N ILE A 280 -7.15 4.07 16.32
CA ILE A 280 -7.82 4.13 15.02
C ILE A 280 -9.30 3.87 15.18
N THR A 281 -10.13 4.66 14.53
CA THR A 281 -11.59 4.45 14.47
C THR A 281 -12.06 4.38 13.03
N ILE A 282 -12.78 3.33 12.68
CA ILE A 282 -13.46 3.13 11.40
C ILE A 282 -14.94 2.94 11.70
N GLU A 283 -15.78 3.83 11.18
CA GLU A 283 -17.21 3.83 11.52
C GLU A 283 -18.11 4.09 10.31
N GLY A 284 -19.21 3.35 10.20
CA GLY A 284 -20.34 3.68 9.33
C GLY A 284 -20.06 3.50 7.82
N ILE A 285 -19.22 2.53 7.43
CA ILE A 285 -18.79 2.33 6.04
C ILE A 285 -19.22 0.95 5.56
N THR A 286 -19.69 0.89 4.31
CA THR A 286 -19.92 -0.37 3.60
C THR A 286 -18.70 -0.69 2.72
N PHE A 287 -18.05 -1.81 2.99
CA PHE A 287 -16.94 -2.36 2.22
C PHE A 287 -17.48 -3.42 1.25
N GLN A 288 -17.17 -3.28 -0.04
CA GLN A 288 -17.80 -4.09 -1.08
C GLN A 288 -16.81 -4.72 -2.07
N ASN A 289 -17.19 -5.91 -2.57
CA ASN A 289 -16.60 -6.53 -3.76
C ASN A 289 -15.09 -6.80 -3.67
N GLU A 290 -14.68 -7.48 -2.61
CA GLU A 290 -13.32 -7.97 -2.46
C GLU A 290 -13.05 -9.14 -3.43
N TYR A 291 -11.79 -9.30 -3.89
CA TYR A 291 -11.37 -10.42 -4.71
C TYR A 291 -10.00 -10.96 -4.28
N GLY A 292 -10.02 -12.03 -3.53
CA GLY A 292 -8.85 -12.86 -3.22
C GLY A 292 -7.86 -12.28 -2.21
N SER A 293 -8.27 -11.29 -1.42
CA SER A 293 -7.48 -10.66 -0.37
C SER A 293 -8.33 -10.39 0.87
N HIS A 294 -8.13 -9.26 1.52
CA HIS A 294 -8.87 -8.79 2.68
C HIS A 294 -9.50 -7.43 2.37
N PHE A 295 -10.62 -7.08 2.98
CA PHE A 295 -11.06 -5.69 2.98
C PHE A 295 -10.14 -4.84 3.86
N MET A 296 -9.77 -5.37 5.03
CA MET A 296 -8.87 -4.71 5.97
C MET A 296 -7.70 -5.62 6.34
N GLU A 297 -6.50 -5.09 6.15
CA GLU A 297 -5.26 -5.67 6.66
C GLU A 297 -4.84 -4.89 7.91
N LEU A 298 -4.99 -5.50 9.09
CA LEU A 298 -4.76 -4.89 10.38
C LEU A 298 -3.57 -5.58 11.03
N ASN A 299 -2.39 -4.93 10.98
CA ASN A 299 -1.14 -5.52 11.45
C ASN A 299 -0.48 -4.69 12.54
N SER A 300 0.06 -5.37 13.54
CA SER A 300 0.88 -4.75 14.60
C SER A 300 0.31 -3.43 15.13
N SER A 301 -1.01 -3.34 15.28
CA SER A 301 -1.70 -2.11 15.66
C SER A 301 -2.41 -2.24 17.00
N CYS A 302 -2.65 -1.13 17.67
CA CYS A 302 -3.33 -1.13 18.96
C CYS A 302 -4.41 -0.06 19.09
N ASN A 303 -5.39 -0.31 19.99
CA ASN A 303 -6.53 0.57 20.22
C ASN A 303 -7.28 0.87 18.92
N VAL A 304 -7.75 -0.18 18.23
CA VAL A 304 -8.49 -0.07 16.98
C VAL A 304 -9.95 -0.39 17.22
N THR A 305 -10.84 0.51 16.81
CA THR A 305 -12.28 0.30 16.82
C THR A 305 -12.84 0.29 15.42
N ILE A 306 -13.58 -0.77 15.07
CA ILE A 306 -14.31 -0.91 13.82
C ILE A 306 -15.78 -1.13 14.22
N GLU A 307 -16.64 -0.18 13.85
CA GLU A 307 -18.03 -0.26 14.28
C GLU A 307 -19.03 0.23 13.25
N LYS A 308 -20.26 -0.28 13.33
CA LYS A 308 -21.37 0.10 12.45
C LYS A 308 -21.03 -0.01 10.96
N CYS A 309 -20.13 -0.92 10.62
CA CYS A 309 -19.70 -1.17 9.25
C CYS A 309 -20.49 -2.33 8.63
N THR A 310 -20.42 -2.43 7.32
CA THR A 310 -20.92 -3.59 6.57
C THR A 310 -19.81 -4.08 5.67
N PHE A 311 -19.57 -5.39 5.64
CA PHE A 311 -18.66 -6.06 4.72
C PHE A 311 -19.46 -7.00 3.86
N GLU A 312 -19.48 -6.80 2.55
CA GLU A 312 -20.31 -7.60 1.66
C GLU A 312 -19.68 -7.90 0.31
N GLY A 313 -19.91 -9.08 -0.19
CA GLY A 313 -19.49 -9.53 -1.51
C GLY A 313 -18.02 -9.83 -1.60
N PHE A 314 -17.72 -11.07 -1.88
CA PHE A 314 -16.34 -11.50 -2.03
C PHE A 314 -16.24 -12.49 -3.20
N LYS A 315 -15.02 -12.56 -3.80
CA LYS A 315 -14.70 -13.49 -4.86
C LYS A 315 -13.40 -14.23 -4.51
N VAL A 316 -13.46 -15.54 -4.49
CA VAL A 316 -12.26 -16.37 -4.23
C VAL A 316 -11.32 -16.42 -5.44
N LEU A 317 -10.03 -16.51 -5.19
CA LEU A 317 -9.02 -16.80 -6.21
C LEU A 317 -9.06 -18.27 -6.64
N ASP A 318 -9.26 -19.16 -5.68
CA ASP A 318 -9.44 -20.58 -5.86
C ASP A 318 -10.40 -21.12 -4.78
N LYS A 319 -10.90 -22.36 -4.99
CA LYS A 319 -11.90 -22.97 -4.10
C LYS A 319 -11.40 -23.24 -2.66
N LYS A 320 -10.16 -22.92 -2.32
CA LYS A 320 -9.56 -23.18 -1.01
C LYS A 320 -9.13 -21.90 -0.28
N SER A 321 -9.23 -20.74 -0.92
CA SER A 321 -8.68 -19.48 -0.42
C SER A 321 -9.78 -18.53 0.06
N TYR A 322 -10.42 -18.90 1.16
CA TYR A 322 -11.39 -18.03 1.85
C TYR A 322 -10.64 -17.11 2.80
N LYS A 323 -10.35 -15.91 2.32
CA LYS A 323 -9.64 -14.90 3.13
C LYS A 323 -10.57 -14.24 4.14
N GLU A 324 -10.01 -13.70 5.20
CA GLU A 324 -10.69 -12.92 6.20
C GLU A 324 -11.06 -11.53 5.65
N CYS A 325 -12.27 -11.04 5.94
CA CYS A 325 -12.61 -9.64 5.64
C CYS A 325 -11.75 -8.67 6.45
N ILE A 326 -11.60 -8.95 7.75
CA ILE A 326 -10.67 -8.25 8.63
C ILE A 326 -9.60 -9.25 9.07
N ASN A 327 -8.40 -9.06 8.58
CA ASN A 327 -7.24 -9.86 8.95
C ASN A 327 -6.49 -9.18 10.09
N VAL A 328 -6.37 -9.85 11.23
CA VAL A 328 -5.68 -9.36 12.43
C VAL A 328 -4.36 -10.12 12.55
N ASP A 329 -3.28 -9.50 12.14
CA ASP A 329 -1.97 -10.16 12.06
C ASP A 329 -0.83 -9.30 12.62
N GLY A 330 0.34 -9.89 12.73
CA GLY A 330 1.58 -9.19 13.07
C GLY A 330 2.41 -8.86 11.83
N THR A 331 3.28 -7.89 11.94
CA THR A 331 4.29 -7.62 10.92
C THR A 331 5.44 -8.61 11.05
N ASP A 332 5.42 -9.66 10.28
CA ASP A 332 6.47 -10.70 10.26
C ASP A 332 6.96 -10.91 8.83
N LEU A 333 8.28 -11.05 8.67
CA LEU A 333 8.90 -11.34 7.37
C LEU A 333 8.57 -12.75 6.84
N ASN A 334 8.11 -13.65 7.71
CA ASN A 334 7.70 -14.99 7.33
C ASN A 334 6.28 -15.04 6.78
N THR A 335 5.50 -13.99 6.99
CA THR A 335 4.13 -13.87 6.52
C THR A 335 4.11 -12.96 5.31
N ASP A 336 3.41 -13.36 4.25
CA ASP A 336 3.26 -12.52 3.06
C ASP A 336 2.16 -11.45 3.21
N GLY A 337 1.47 -11.42 4.35
CA GLY A 337 0.30 -10.57 4.58
C GLY A 337 0.61 -9.07 4.60
N PHE A 338 1.73 -8.70 5.21
CA PHE A 338 2.11 -7.30 5.34
C PHE A 338 3.51 -7.03 4.79
N ASN A 339 3.57 -6.55 3.56
CA ASN A 339 4.80 -6.44 2.76
C ASN A 339 5.29 -5.01 2.52
N TYR A 340 4.97 -4.08 3.42
CA TYR A 340 5.39 -2.69 3.30
C TYR A 340 6.80 -2.48 3.84
N ASP A 341 7.67 -1.90 3.03
CA ASP A 341 9.10 -1.75 3.36
C ASP A 341 9.36 -0.77 4.51
N TRP A 342 8.46 0.19 4.73
CA TRP A 342 8.55 1.10 5.86
C TRP A 342 8.38 0.40 7.23
N SER A 343 7.80 -0.78 7.28
CA SER A 343 7.70 -1.59 8.50
C SER A 343 9.04 -2.19 8.90
N ALA A 344 9.37 -2.17 10.18
CA ALA A 344 10.50 -2.87 10.74
C ALA A 344 10.31 -4.40 10.76
N HIS A 345 9.09 -4.88 10.52
CA HIS A 345 8.72 -6.31 10.62
C HIS A 345 9.18 -6.93 11.95
N ASP A 346 8.92 -6.20 13.03
CA ASP A 346 9.42 -6.50 14.38
C ASP A 346 8.55 -7.47 15.17
N LYS A 347 7.53 -8.05 14.52
CA LYS A 347 6.59 -8.99 15.13
C LYS A 347 5.74 -8.40 16.26
N THR A 348 5.57 -7.08 16.28
CA THR A 348 4.64 -6.45 17.22
C THR A 348 3.25 -7.03 17.05
N ILE A 349 2.60 -7.39 18.14
CA ILE A 349 1.25 -7.98 18.14
C ILE A 349 0.17 -6.91 17.94
N CYS A 350 -1.05 -7.31 17.57
CA CYS A 350 -2.23 -6.45 17.71
C CYS A 350 -2.75 -6.47 19.14
N LYS A 351 -3.23 -5.33 19.64
CA LYS A 351 -3.73 -5.20 21.01
C LYS A 351 -4.91 -4.25 21.12
N ASN A 352 -5.89 -4.59 21.96
CA ASN A 352 -7.09 -3.79 22.17
C ASN A 352 -7.84 -3.53 20.86
N ILE A 353 -8.28 -4.58 20.20
CA ILE A 353 -9.06 -4.51 18.96
C ILE A 353 -10.53 -4.70 19.29
N LEU A 354 -11.35 -3.74 18.94
CA LEU A 354 -12.81 -3.80 19.13
C LEU A 354 -13.51 -3.79 17.76
N ILE A 355 -14.29 -4.82 17.49
CA ILE A 355 -15.14 -4.92 16.30
C ILE A 355 -16.57 -5.12 16.79
N GLN A 356 -17.44 -4.13 16.56
CA GLN A 356 -18.77 -4.16 17.11
C GLN A 356 -19.87 -3.62 16.20
N ASN A 357 -21.11 -4.07 16.42
CA ASN A 357 -22.29 -3.58 15.71
C ASN A 357 -22.09 -3.58 14.16
N THR A 358 -21.37 -4.57 13.65
CA THR A 358 -20.95 -4.66 12.25
C THR A 358 -21.57 -5.88 11.59
N THR A 359 -21.94 -5.74 10.33
CA THR A 359 -22.57 -6.81 9.54
C THR A 359 -21.58 -7.37 8.54
N PHE A 360 -21.47 -8.69 8.48
CA PHE A 360 -20.69 -9.44 7.50
C PHE A 360 -21.62 -10.29 6.66
N LYS A 361 -21.68 -10.02 5.35
CA LYS A 361 -22.67 -10.64 4.48
C LYS A 361 -22.06 -11.21 3.20
N ASN A 362 -22.37 -12.47 2.89
CA ASN A 362 -21.86 -13.15 1.69
C ASN A 362 -20.36 -13.00 1.53
N ILE A 363 -19.60 -13.47 2.50
CA ILE A 363 -18.13 -13.31 2.57
C ILE A 363 -17.43 -14.65 2.85
N GLY A 364 -16.12 -14.70 2.70
CA GLY A 364 -15.32 -15.90 2.96
C GLY A 364 -15.24 -16.23 4.45
N THR A 365 -14.36 -15.56 5.14
CA THR A 365 -14.25 -15.52 6.60
C THR A 365 -14.45 -14.07 7.06
N ALA A 366 -15.18 -13.83 8.14
CA ALA A 366 -15.42 -12.45 8.55
C ALA A 366 -14.20 -11.84 9.22
N ILE A 367 -13.79 -12.40 10.34
CA ILE A 367 -12.70 -11.87 11.16
C ILE A 367 -11.73 -13.00 11.50
N GLY A 368 -10.44 -12.75 11.40
CA GLY A 368 -9.50 -13.76 11.84
C GLY A 368 -8.04 -13.41 11.61
N SER A 369 -7.21 -14.39 11.88
CA SER A 369 -5.79 -14.40 11.57
C SER A 369 -5.49 -15.65 10.77
N HIS A 370 -4.56 -15.60 9.84
CA HIS A 370 -4.13 -16.77 9.07
C HIS A 370 -2.66 -17.14 9.29
N THR A 371 -1.96 -16.32 10.03
CA THR A 371 -0.57 -16.53 10.38
C THR A 371 -0.34 -16.25 11.87
N TYR A 372 0.76 -16.72 12.39
CA TYR A 372 1.20 -16.42 13.74
C TYR A 372 2.70 -16.08 13.77
N SER A 373 3.08 -15.30 14.75
CA SER A 373 4.47 -14.93 14.98
C SER A 373 5.02 -15.56 16.26
N ALA A 374 6.31 -15.83 16.27
CA ALA A 374 7.03 -16.25 17.45
C ALA A 374 8.34 -15.45 17.60
N ASN A 375 8.77 -15.26 18.84
CA ASN A 375 10.08 -14.72 19.18
C ASN A 375 10.92 -15.83 19.81
N GLY A 376 11.85 -16.37 19.03
CA GLY A 376 12.53 -17.60 19.41
C GLY A 376 11.54 -18.76 19.49
N GLN A 377 11.44 -19.41 20.68
CA GLN A 377 10.47 -20.46 20.94
C GLN A 377 9.16 -19.96 21.59
N THR A 378 9.11 -18.68 21.95
CA THR A 378 7.92 -18.07 22.56
C THR A 378 6.94 -17.64 21.50
N GLN A 379 5.76 -18.22 21.50
CA GLN A 379 4.66 -17.83 20.62
C GLN A 379 4.09 -16.48 21.04
N LEU A 380 3.83 -15.62 20.06
CA LEU A 380 3.20 -14.33 20.28
C LEU A 380 1.69 -14.43 20.10
N TYR A 381 0.95 -13.72 20.92
CA TYR A 381 -0.51 -13.68 20.88
C TYR A 381 -0.99 -12.26 20.67
N HIS A 382 -2.01 -12.08 19.83
CA HIS A 382 -2.79 -10.84 19.80
C HIS A 382 -3.60 -10.75 21.09
N GLU A 383 -3.71 -9.56 21.67
CA GLU A 383 -4.26 -9.37 23.02
C GLU A 383 -5.53 -8.53 23.01
N ASN A 384 -6.49 -8.93 23.85
CA ASN A 384 -7.75 -8.20 24.06
C ASN A 384 -8.47 -7.88 22.75
N VAL A 385 -8.80 -8.95 22.01
CA VAL A 385 -9.64 -8.85 20.79
C VAL A 385 -11.11 -9.03 21.23
N ARG A 386 -11.93 -8.01 20.99
CA ARG A 386 -13.32 -7.99 21.39
C ARG A 386 -14.23 -7.89 20.15
N ILE A 387 -15.09 -8.88 19.99
CA ILE A 387 -16.04 -9.00 18.86
C ILE A 387 -17.44 -9.01 19.44
N LEU A 388 -18.14 -7.88 19.38
CA LEU A 388 -19.35 -7.66 20.15
C LEU A 388 -20.54 -7.25 19.27
N ASN A 389 -21.68 -7.91 19.44
CA ASN A 389 -22.95 -7.53 18.79
C ASN A 389 -22.82 -7.43 17.24
N ASN A 390 -22.13 -8.38 16.61
CA ASN A 390 -21.99 -8.40 15.16
C ASN A 390 -22.96 -9.40 14.52
N THR A 391 -23.31 -9.15 13.28
CA THR A 391 -24.15 -10.03 12.47
C THR A 391 -23.30 -10.72 11.40
N PHE A 392 -23.41 -12.05 11.32
CA PHE A 392 -22.74 -12.88 10.32
C PHE A 392 -23.80 -13.59 9.48
N ASP A 393 -23.91 -13.22 8.21
CA ASP A 393 -24.90 -13.74 7.27
C ASP A 393 -24.22 -14.25 6.00
N GLY A 394 -24.20 -15.54 5.78
CA GLY A 394 -23.61 -16.16 4.59
C GLY A 394 -22.08 -16.13 4.60
N THR A 395 -21.46 -16.63 5.65
CA THR A 395 -20.00 -16.90 5.66
C THR A 395 -19.73 -18.27 5.03
N TYR A 396 -18.85 -18.31 4.04
CA TYR A 396 -18.55 -19.56 3.30
C TYR A 396 -17.56 -20.46 4.02
N ASN A 397 -16.78 -19.96 4.96
CA ASN A 397 -15.83 -20.74 5.74
C ASN A 397 -16.16 -20.59 7.24
N ALA A 398 -15.60 -19.64 7.91
CA ALA A 398 -15.82 -19.37 9.32
C ALA A 398 -16.24 -17.92 9.56
N ALA A 399 -17.19 -17.68 10.47
CA ALA A 399 -17.46 -16.32 10.89
C ALA A 399 -16.22 -15.73 11.58
N ILE A 400 -15.64 -16.47 12.50
CA ILE A 400 -14.45 -16.04 13.25
C ILE A 400 -13.42 -17.15 13.25
N ARG A 401 -12.18 -16.82 12.87
CA ARG A 401 -11.02 -17.72 12.87
C ARG A 401 -9.93 -17.16 13.76
N ALA A 402 -10.07 -17.38 15.06
CA ALA A 402 -9.08 -16.94 16.02
C ALA A 402 -7.83 -17.83 15.97
N LEU A 403 -6.71 -17.22 15.64
CA LEU A 403 -5.41 -17.87 15.66
C LEU A 403 -4.43 -17.03 16.50
N ASN A 404 -3.92 -17.59 17.56
CA ASN A 404 -3.05 -16.91 18.50
C ASN A 404 -3.66 -15.63 19.11
N TRP A 405 -4.87 -15.72 19.60
CA TRP A 405 -5.50 -14.67 20.37
C TRP A 405 -5.59 -15.04 21.83
N LYS A 406 -5.40 -14.09 22.73
CA LYS A 406 -5.63 -14.25 24.17
C LYS A 406 -6.47 -13.09 24.72
N ASP A 407 -7.08 -13.29 25.88
CA ASP A 407 -7.96 -12.30 26.51
C ASP A 407 -9.06 -11.81 25.54
N THR A 408 -9.63 -12.76 24.79
CA THR A 408 -10.59 -12.49 23.73
C THR A 408 -12.02 -12.63 24.24
N VAL A 409 -12.88 -11.69 23.85
CA VAL A 409 -14.32 -11.72 24.14
C VAL A 409 -15.10 -11.74 22.84
N ILE A 410 -15.96 -12.74 22.66
CA ILE A 410 -16.91 -12.86 21.55
C ILE A 410 -18.30 -12.97 22.16
N SER A 411 -19.16 -11.99 21.89
CA SER A 411 -20.50 -11.99 22.48
C SER A 411 -21.51 -11.15 21.67
N GLY A 412 -22.79 -11.47 21.79
CA GLY A 412 -23.93 -10.79 21.15
C GLY A 412 -24.41 -11.43 19.85
#